data_99554c0124730a7b26592666d5589387
#
_entry.id   99554c0124730a7b26592666d5589387
#
_cell.length_a   1.000
_cell.length_b   1.000
_cell.length_c   1.000
_cell.angle_alpha   90.00
_cell.angle_beta   90.00
_cell.angle_gamma   90.00
#
_symmetry.space_group_name_H-M   'P 1'
#
loop_
_entity.id
_entity.type
_entity.pdbx_description
1 polymer ?
#
loop_
_entity_poly.entity_id
_entity_poly.type
_entity_poly.pdbx_seq_one_letter_code
_entity_poly.pdbx_strand_id
1 'polypeptide(L)' 'MFEAFVFVCMLKDPTNCQTLADIEGPYKTEKQCVARAYEIAVELPDWMPEYVAIRYKCSEEGLDKGKMRT' A
#
# COMPACT_ATOMS: atom_id res chain seq x y z
N MET A 1 4.77 -12.69 -7.16
CA MET A 1 3.93 -12.31 -6.03
C MET A 1 3.82 -10.80 -5.94
N PHE A 2 2.74 -10.32 -5.33
CA PHE A 2 2.45 -8.89 -5.32
C PHE A 2 2.42 -8.37 -3.89
N GLU A 3 2.97 -7.17 -3.71
CA GLU A 3 2.91 -6.48 -2.43
C GLU A 3 2.04 -5.23 -2.57
N ALA A 4 1.26 -4.96 -1.53
CA ALA A 4 0.35 -3.83 -1.54
C ALA A 4 0.97 -2.65 -0.81
N PHE A 5 0.88 -1.48 -1.44
CA PHE A 5 1.33 -0.22 -0.85
C PHE A 5 0.19 0.79 -0.96
N VAL A 6 -0.02 1.54 0.11
CA VAL A 6 -1.04 2.58 0.11
C VAL A 6 -0.37 3.90 0.43
N PHE A 7 -0.58 4.89 -0.43
CA PHE A 7 -0.04 6.22 -0.23
C PHE A 7 -1.06 7.07 0.50
N VAL A 8 -0.64 7.63 1.63
CA VAL A 8 -1.53 8.40 2.48
C VAL A 8 -0.92 9.76 2.77
N CYS A 9 -1.78 10.75 2.95
CA CYS A 9 -1.34 12.09 3.29
C CYS A 9 -2.19 12.62 4.43
N MET A 10 -1.62 13.50 5.23
CA MET A 10 -2.37 14.12 6.31
C MET A 10 -3.42 15.06 5.76
N LEU A 11 -4.60 15.04 6.38
CA LEU A 11 -5.66 15.93 5.96
C LEU A 11 -5.31 17.39 6.16
N LYS A 12 -4.66 17.69 7.25
CA LYS A 12 -4.31 19.08 7.57
C LYS A 12 -3.07 19.56 6.88
N ASP A 13 -2.22 18.64 6.46
CA ASP A 13 -0.97 18.99 5.81
C ASP A 13 -0.74 18.06 4.64
N PRO A 14 -1.27 18.39 3.47
CA PRO A 14 -1.17 17.50 2.32
C PRO A 14 0.24 17.25 1.83
N THR A 15 1.22 18.01 2.31
CA THR A 15 2.61 17.75 1.96
C THR A 15 3.24 16.70 2.83
N ASN A 16 2.59 16.31 3.91
CA ASN A 16 3.09 15.31 4.83
C ASN A 16 2.47 13.97 4.49
N CYS A 17 3.15 13.19 3.65
CA CYS A 17 2.62 11.95 3.13
C CYS A 17 3.54 10.79 3.49
N GLN A 18 2.96 9.61 3.52
CA GLN A 18 3.69 8.39 3.81
C GLN A 18 3.22 7.27 2.91
N THR A 19 4.04 6.23 2.82
CA THR A 19 3.68 5.03 2.11
C THR A 19 3.56 3.91 3.14
N LEU A 20 2.39 3.28 3.17
CA LEU A 20 2.14 2.15 4.06
C LEU A 20 2.32 0.86 3.28
N ALA A 21 3.13 -0.03 3.79
CA ALA A 21 3.33 -1.33 3.18
C ALA A 21 2.52 -2.37 3.93
N ASP A 22 1.84 -3.24 3.18
CA ASP A 22 1.07 -4.30 3.77
C ASP A 22 2.01 -5.39 4.28
N ILE A 23 1.89 -5.71 5.54
CA ILE A 23 2.77 -6.71 6.15
C ILE A 23 2.24 -8.13 5.99
N GLU A 24 1.01 -8.29 5.52
CA GLU A 24 0.43 -9.61 5.37
C GLU A 24 0.71 -10.24 4.02
N GLY A 25 1.12 -9.45 3.06
CA GLY A 25 1.49 -9.98 1.77
C GLY A 25 2.75 -10.81 1.87
N PRO A 26 3.23 -11.27 0.75
CA PRO A 26 2.78 -10.98 -0.61
C PRO A 26 1.59 -11.83 -1.02
N TYR A 27 0.94 -11.43 -2.09
CA TYR A 27 -0.23 -12.11 -2.62
C TYR A 27 0.11 -12.73 -3.96
N LYS A 28 -0.57 -13.83 -4.27
CA LYS A 28 -0.29 -14.56 -5.49
C LYS A 28 -0.81 -13.87 -6.73
N THR A 29 -1.90 -13.14 -6.60
CA THR A 29 -2.49 -12.48 -7.75
C THR A 29 -2.62 -11.00 -7.49
N GLU A 30 -2.62 -10.24 -8.59
CA GLU A 30 -2.82 -8.81 -8.49
C GLU A 30 -4.20 -8.50 -7.91
N LYS A 31 -5.18 -9.30 -8.25
CA LYS A 31 -6.53 -9.10 -7.75
C LYS A 31 -6.57 -9.14 -6.22
N GLN A 32 -5.89 -10.11 -5.63
CA GLN A 32 -5.83 -10.20 -4.18
C GLN A 32 -5.12 -8.99 -3.59
N CYS A 33 -4.07 -8.55 -4.24
CA CYS A 33 -3.32 -7.40 -3.79
C CYS A 33 -4.18 -6.14 -3.82
N VAL A 34 -4.91 -5.94 -4.91
CA VAL A 34 -5.77 -4.77 -5.05
C VAL A 34 -6.87 -4.79 -4.00
N ALA A 35 -7.46 -5.96 -3.77
CA ALA A 35 -8.51 -6.08 -2.76
C ALA A 35 -7.98 -5.71 -1.38
N ARG A 36 -6.78 -6.14 -1.05
CA ARG A 36 -6.19 -5.83 0.24
C ARG A 36 -5.85 -4.35 0.35
N ALA A 37 -5.31 -3.78 -0.71
CA ALA A 37 -4.98 -2.36 -0.69
C ALA A 37 -6.23 -1.52 -0.48
N TYR A 38 -7.31 -1.89 -1.14
CA TYR A 38 -8.57 -1.19 -0.98
C TYR A 38 -9.08 -1.31 0.45
N GLU A 39 -8.95 -2.50 1.00
CA GLU A 39 -9.37 -2.75 2.38
C GLU A 39 -8.62 -1.86 3.35
N ILE A 40 -7.31 -1.74 3.17
CA ILE A 40 -6.49 -0.87 4.00
C ILE A 40 -6.98 0.57 3.88
N ALA A 41 -7.24 1.01 2.66
CA ALA A 41 -7.68 2.38 2.44
C ALA A 41 -9.01 2.66 3.12
N VAL A 42 -9.93 1.70 3.07
CA VAL A 42 -11.24 1.86 3.69
C VAL A 42 -11.13 1.89 5.21
N GLU A 43 -10.24 1.10 5.77
CA GLU A 43 -10.09 1.03 7.22
C GLU A 43 -9.19 2.11 7.79
N LEU A 44 -8.50 2.82 6.93
CA LEU A 44 -7.54 3.83 7.37
C LEU A 44 -8.11 4.82 8.39
N PRO A 45 -9.32 5.35 8.21
CA PRO A 45 -9.85 6.31 9.19
C PRO A 45 -10.02 5.75 10.59
N ASP A 46 -10.12 4.42 10.72
CA ASP A 46 -10.30 3.81 12.02
C ASP A 46 -9.04 3.83 12.86
N TRP A 47 -7.88 3.77 12.21
CA TRP A 47 -6.62 3.71 12.96
C TRP A 47 -5.68 4.86 12.64
N MET A 48 -5.96 5.62 11.60
CA MET A 48 -5.19 6.82 11.29
C MET A 48 -6.15 7.91 10.83
N PRO A 49 -6.97 8.44 11.77
CA PRO A 49 -8.03 9.37 11.38
C PRO A 49 -7.54 10.69 10.79
N GLU A 50 -6.27 11.02 10.99
CA GLU A 50 -5.73 12.26 10.47
C GLU A 50 -5.19 12.11 9.04
N TYR A 51 -5.24 10.91 8.51
CA TYR A 51 -4.71 10.62 7.18
C TYR A 51 -5.80 10.19 6.24
N VAL A 52 -5.54 10.39 4.96
CA VAL A 52 -6.46 9.95 3.91
C VAL A 52 -5.65 9.20 2.86
N ALA A 53 -6.22 8.12 2.37
CA ALA A 53 -5.57 7.33 1.33
C ALA A 53 -5.72 8.05 0.00
N ILE A 54 -4.59 8.32 -0.65
CA ILE A 54 -4.58 9.01 -1.92
C ILE A 54 -4.64 8.02 -3.06
N ARG A 55 -3.84 6.96 -2.98
CA ARG A 55 -3.84 5.93 -4.01
C ARG A 55 -3.12 4.71 -3.46
N TYR A 56 -3.16 3.65 -4.23
CA TYR A 56 -2.48 2.43 -3.84
C TYR A 56 -1.69 1.90 -5.02
N LYS A 57 -0.83 0.95 -4.73
CA LYS A 57 0.00 0.33 -5.73
C LYS A 57 0.21 -1.12 -5.38
N CYS A 58 0.16 -1.98 -6.39
CA CYS A 58 0.51 -3.37 -6.23
C CYS A 58 1.74 -3.63 -7.05
N SER A 59 2.82 -4.03 -6.39
CA SER A 59 4.10 -4.22 -7.03
C SER A 59 4.46 -5.70 -7.01
N GLU A 60 4.93 -6.20 -8.13
CA GLU A 60 5.35 -7.58 -8.21
C GLU A 60 6.75 -7.70 -7.64
N GLU A 61 6.84 -8.34 -6.48
CA GLU A 61 8.04 -8.27 -5.68
C GLU A 61 9.14 -9.27 -6.03
N GLY A 62 8.78 -10.49 -6.20
CA GLY A 62 9.80 -11.52 -6.33
C GLY A 62 10.84 -11.22 -7.37
N LEU A 63 10.42 -10.88 -8.55
CA LEU A 63 11.34 -10.65 -9.66
C LEU A 63 12.15 -9.39 -9.47
N ASP A 64 11.50 -8.34 -9.06
CA ASP A 64 12.19 -7.07 -8.94
C ASP A 64 13.31 -7.12 -7.93
N LYS A 65 13.07 -7.77 -6.84
CA LYS A 65 14.09 -7.89 -5.84
C LYS A 65 15.31 -8.61 -6.37
N GLY A 66 15.08 -9.68 -7.06
CA GLY A 66 16.19 -10.42 -7.62
C GLY A 66 17.00 -9.57 -8.56
N LYS A 67 16.35 -8.81 -9.40
CA LYS A 67 17.04 -7.96 -10.32
C LYS A 67 17.83 -6.88 -9.63
N MET A 68 17.24 -6.28 -8.67
CA MET A 68 17.87 -5.14 -8.04
C MET A 68 19.09 -5.53 -7.23
N ARG A 69 19.12 -6.74 -6.79
CA ARG A 69 20.27 -7.22 -6.04
C ARG A 69 21.45 -7.53 -6.93
N THR A 70 21.21 -7.74 -8.13
CA THR A 70 22.27 -8.02 -9.07
C THR A 70 22.57 -6.80 -9.92
#